data_22cc14e38015ed3a2b5c385d0b3f741e
#
_entry.id   22cc14e38015ed3a2b5c385d0b3f741e
#
_cell.length_a   1.000
_cell.length_b   1.000
_cell.length_c   1.000
_cell.angle_alpha   90.00
_cell.angle_beta   90.00
_cell.angle_gamma   90.00
#
_symmetry.space_group_name_H-M   'P 1'
#
loop_
_entity.id
_entity.type
_entity.pdbx_description
1 polymer ?
#
loop_
_entity_poly.entity_id
_entity_poly.type
_entity_poly.pdbx_seq_one_letter_code
_entity_poly.pdbx_strand_id
1 'polypeptide(L)' 'AYEQKSQIMEAANENSRQITQGAKEYADNILADLEKKLEKVLKEISLDRKELK' A
#
# COMPACT_ATOMS: atom_id res chain seq x y z
N ALA A 1 -7.06 18.00 -34.58
CA ALA A 1 -5.81 18.57 -34.18
C ALA A 1 -5.75 18.95 -32.71
N TYR A 2 -6.33 20.10 -32.29
CA TYR A 2 -6.26 20.53 -30.90
C TYR A 2 -7.03 19.60 -29.92
N GLU A 3 -8.22 19.21 -30.33
CA GLU A 3 -9.07 18.32 -29.50
C GLU A 3 -8.45 16.94 -29.30
N GLN A 4 -7.85 16.36 -30.36
CA GLN A 4 -7.19 15.06 -30.26
C GLN A 4 -6.00 15.11 -29.32
N LYS A 5 -5.22 16.18 -29.37
CA LYS A 5 -4.07 16.36 -28.50
C LYS A 5 -4.50 16.46 -27.03
N SER A 6 -5.57 17.22 -26.78
CA SER A 6 -6.13 17.37 -25.44
C SER A 6 -6.64 16.03 -24.89
N GLN A 7 -7.34 15.25 -25.72
CA GLN A 7 -7.85 13.93 -25.33
C GLN A 7 -6.72 12.94 -25.03
N ILE A 8 -5.65 12.97 -25.81
CA ILE A 8 -4.48 12.13 -25.58
C ILE A 8 -3.81 12.49 -24.26
N MET A 9 -3.67 13.77 -23.96
CA MET A 9 -3.09 14.24 -22.70
C MET A 9 -3.95 13.83 -21.50
N GLU A 10 -5.26 13.96 -21.61
CA GLU A 10 -6.18 13.55 -20.55
C GLU A 10 -6.10 12.04 -20.30
N ALA A 11 -6.08 11.24 -21.36
CA ALA A 11 -5.94 9.80 -21.25
C ALA A 11 -4.61 9.41 -20.61
N ALA A 12 -3.52 10.06 -20.97
CA ALA A 12 -2.21 9.81 -20.39
C ALA A 12 -2.17 10.18 -18.91
N ASN A 13 -2.78 11.29 -18.53
CA ASN A 13 -2.86 11.72 -17.13
C ASN A 13 -3.69 10.76 -16.30
N GLU A 14 -4.83 10.29 -16.82
CA GLU A 14 -5.67 9.31 -16.12
C GLU A 14 -4.93 7.99 -15.94
N ASN A 15 -4.25 7.51 -16.97
CA ASN A 15 -3.46 6.30 -16.94
C ASN A 15 -2.36 6.39 -15.87
N SER A 16 -1.65 7.52 -15.86
CA SER A 16 -0.61 7.78 -14.86
C SER A 16 -1.18 7.79 -13.44
N ARG A 17 -2.35 8.38 -13.26
CA ARG A 17 -3.02 8.43 -11.95
C ARG A 17 -3.44 7.04 -11.49
N GLN A 18 -3.95 6.20 -12.38
CA GLN A 18 -4.33 4.82 -12.06
C GLN A 18 -3.11 3.98 -11.67
N ILE A 19 -1.99 4.14 -12.36
CA ILE A 19 -0.74 3.45 -12.04
C ILE A 19 -0.25 3.88 -10.66
N THR A 20 -0.27 5.16 -10.37
CA THR A 20 0.15 5.70 -9.07
C THR A 20 -0.74 5.18 -7.95
N GLN A 21 -2.05 5.16 -8.16
CA GLN A 21 -3.01 4.65 -7.17
C GLN A 21 -2.81 3.17 -6.92
N GLY A 22 -2.62 2.37 -7.97
CA GLY A 22 -2.34 0.95 -7.84
C GLY A 22 -1.04 0.67 -7.08
N ALA A 23 0.00 1.45 -7.31
CA ALA A 23 1.26 1.33 -6.61
C ALA A 23 1.09 1.64 -5.11
N LYS A 24 0.32 2.66 -4.77
CA LYS A 24 0.03 3.01 -3.37
C LYS A 24 -0.75 1.91 -2.67
N GLU A 25 -1.75 1.34 -3.32
CA GLU A 25 -2.54 0.25 -2.76
C GLU A 25 -1.68 -0.99 -2.52
N TYR A 26 -0.80 -1.31 -3.46
CA TYR A 26 0.12 -2.43 -3.32
C TYR A 26 1.05 -2.22 -2.13
N ALA A 27 1.64 -1.03 -2.01
CA ALA A 27 2.51 -0.70 -0.89
C ALA A 27 1.77 -0.75 0.44
N ASP A 28 0.54 -0.23 0.49
CA ASP A 28 -0.28 -0.29 1.69
C ASP A 28 -0.58 -1.72 2.12
N ASN A 29 -0.90 -2.59 1.18
CA ASN A 29 -1.16 -4.01 1.47
C ASN A 29 0.08 -4.71 2.05
N ILE A 30 1.27 -4.42 1.50
CA ILE A 30 2.53 -4.97 2.03
C ILE A 30 2.76 -4.50 3.45
N LEU A 31 2.58 -3.22 3.71
CA LEU A 31 2.78 -2.64 5.04
C LEU A 31 1.74 -3.16 6.04
N ALA A 32 0.50 -3.34 5.60
CA ALA A 32 -0.55 -3.91 6.45
C ALA A 32 -0.24 -5.36 6.85
N ASP A 33 0.27 -6.16 5.91
CA ASP A 33 0.68 -7.53 6.21
C ASP A 33 1.86 -7.56 7.18
N LEU A 34 2.82 -6.68 6.99
CA LEU A 34 3.95 -6.54 7.92
C LEU A 34 3.49 -6.14 9.31
N GLU A 35 2.57 -5.19 9.39
CA GLU A 35 1.99 -4.74 10.65
C GLU A 35 1.35 -5.89 11.41
N LYS A 36 0.58 -6.72 10.72
CA LYS A 36 -0.05 -7.90 11.34
C LYS A 36 0.98 -8.89 11.88
N LYS A 37 2.05 -9.12 11.13
CA LYS A 37 3.14 -10.01 11.56
C LYS A 37 3.85 -9.47 12.79
N LEU A 38 4.11 -8.16 12.84
CA LEU A 38 4.72 -7.51 13.98
C LEU A 38 3.82 -7.54 15.21
N GLU A 39 2.53 -7.34 15.05
CA GLU A 39 1.55 -7.45 16.13
C GLU A 39 1.57 -8.85 16.75
N LYS A 40 1.65 -9.88 15.91
CA LYS A 40 1.72 -11.26 16.36
C LYS A 40 2.99 -11.51 17.17
N VAL A 41 4.13 -11.04 16.69
CA VAL A 41 5.41 -11.19 17.40
C VAL A 41 5.39 -10.44 18.72
N LEU A 42 4.86 -9.22 18.73
CA LEU A 42 4.72 -8.45 19.99
C LEU A 42 3.87 -9.20 21.02
N LYS A 43 2.80 -9.82 20.56
CA LYS A 43 1.92 -10.59 21.43
C LYS A 43 2.64 -11.80 22.02
N GLU A 44 3.42 -12.50 21.21
CA GLU A 44 4.22 -13.64 21.66
C GLU A 44 5.27 -13.21 22.69
N ILE A 45 5.93 -12.10 22.46
CA ILE A 45 6.91 -11.53 23.41
C ILE A 45 6.23 -11.20 24.74
N SER A 46 5.06 -10.57 24.68
CA SER A 46 4.31 -10.22 25.88
C SER A 46 3.92 -11.44 26.70
N LEU A 47 3.49 -12.51 26.04
CA LEU A 47 3.15 -13.77 26.70
C LEU A 47 4.38 -14.43 27.32
N ASP A 48 5.50 -14.46 26.60
CA ASP A 48 6.75 -15.04 27.07
C ASP A 48 7.26 -14.31 28.31
N ARG A 49 7.15 -12.99 28.33
CA ARG A 49 7.54 -12.18 29.49
C ARG A 49 6.70 -12.48 30.73
N LYS A 50 5.40 -12.74 30.52
CA LYS A 50 4.51 -13.13 31.63
C LYS A 50 4.90 -14.47 32.22
N GLU A 51 5.36 -15.41 31.41
CA GLU A 51 5.80 -16.73 31.89
C GLU A 51 7.09 -16.64 32.72
N LEU A 52 7.90 -15.61 32.49
CA LEU A 52 9.13 -15.41 33.23
C LEU A 52 8.92 -14.75 34.60
N LYS A 53 7.76 -14.21 34.82
CA LYS A 53 7.41 -13.58 36.10
C LYS A 53 6.70 -14.62 36.96
#